data_0250181403b442431f5744f43c012411
#
_entry.id   0250181403b442431f5744f43c012411
#
_cell.length_a   1.000
_cell.length_b   1.000
_cell.length_c   1.000
_cell.angle_alpha   90.00
_cell.angle_beta   90.00
_cell.angle_gamma   90.00
#
_symmetry.space_group_name_H-M   'P 1'
#
loop_
_entity.id
_entity.type
_entity.pdbx_description
1 polymer ?
#
loop_
_entity_poly.entity_id
_entity_poly.type
_entity_poly.pdbx_seq_one_letter_code
_entity_poly.pdbx_strand_id
1 'polypeptide(L)'
;MEIHRALSSEHYSCSSYLTGHSHMNDEGGMTKEKLLSFESVCREHGLSITPQRVAIYKELISSAEHPSAVTIFNKVREYFANISLDTVNRTLLTFQKIGLAKVVESSGDPKRFDPNLEPHHHFRCIRCGKIVDFKSKSYDGLEIPPELDNKFVVMEKIVHLEGFCDKCRAR
;
A
#
# COMPACT_ATOMS: atom_id res chain seq x y z
N MET A 1 -46.18 -12.14 8.14
CA MET A 1 -45.26 -13.12 8.77
C MET A 1 -43.87 -12.63 8.45
N GLU A 2 -43.35 -11.80 9.38
CA GLU A 2 -42.07 -11.08 9.25
C GLU A 2 -40.90 -12.01 9.52
N ILE A 3 -39.88 -11.96 8.69
CA ILE A 3 -38.55 -12.48 9.05
C ILE A 3 -37.57 -11.32 8.88
N HIS A 4 -37.46 -10.51 9.92
CA HIS A 4 -36.30 -9.64 10.13
C HIS A 4 -35.09 -10.50 10.51
N ARG A 5 -34.12 -10.60 9.65
CA ARG A 5 -32.81 -11.14 10.00
C ARG A 5 -31.81 -9.97 10.06
N ALA A 6 -31.54 -9.57 11.29
CA ALA A 6 -30.53 -8.58 11.62
C ALA A 6 -29.17 -9.04 11.13
N LEU A 7 -28.59 -8.30 10.20
CA LEU A 7 -27.16 -8.35 9.90
C LEU A 7 -26.48 -7.43 10.90
N SER A 8 -25.78 -8.01 11.85
CA SER A 8 -24.90 -7.30 12.76
C SER A 8 -23.77 -6.63 11.95
N SER A 9 -23.80 -5.31 11.92
CA SER A 9 -22.74 -4.46 11.42
C SER A 9 -21.56 -4.52 12.40
N GLU A 10 -20.61 -5.40 12.14
CA GLU A 10 -19.30 -5.28 12.78
C GLU A 10 -18.58 -4.11 12.13
N HIS A 11 -18.52 -3.02 12.87
CA HIS A 11 -17.77 -1.82 12.54
C HIS A 11 -16.28 -2.16 12.53
N TYR A 12 -15.68 -2.24 11.36
CA TYR A 12 -14.23 -2.16 11.20
C TYR A 12 -13.79 -0.73 11.51
N SER A 13 -13.68 -0.43 12.78
CA SER A 13 -13.04 0.81 13.25
C SER A 13 -11.52 0.62 13.25
N CYS A 14 -10.87 0.95 12.14
CA CYS A 14 -9.41 1.09 12.05
C CYS A 14 -8.98 2.48 12.55
N SER A 15 -9.45 2.88 13.75
CA SER A 15 -9.20 4.24 14.27
C SER A 15 -8.72 4.22 15.71
N SER A 16 -7.59 3.59 16.02
CA SER A 16 -7.00 3.79 17.37
C SER A 16 -5.49 3.63 17.52
N TYR A 17 -4.70 3.54 16.45
CA TYR A 17 -3.25 3.37 16.62
C TYR A 17 -2.40 4.38 15.85
N LEU A 18 -2.70 5.69 15.91
CA LEU A 18 -1.73 6.70 15.48
C LEU A 18 -2.06 8.06 16.12
N THR A 19 -1.69 8.22 17.41
CA THR A 19 -1.49 9.56 17.97
C THR A 19 0.00 9.82 18.11
N GLY A 20 0.47 10.77 17.32
CA GLY A 20 1.63 11.60 17.59
C GLY A 20 2.99 10.94 17.49
N HIS A 21 3.74 11.26 16.42
CA HIS A 21 5.17 11.57 16.62
C HIS A 21 5.69 12.47 15.49
N SER A 22 6.41 13.46 15.92
CA SER A 22 7.17 14.47 15.21
C SER A 22 8.06 13.92 14.08
N HIS A 23 8.20 14.74 13.03
CA HIS A 23 9.20 14.62 11.97
C HIS A 23 10.59 14.31 12.53
N MET A 24 11.05 13.09 12.31
CA MET A 24 12.46 12.73 12.23
C MET A 24 12.66 12.00 10.91
N ASN A 25 13.63 12.47 10.12
CA ASN A 25 14.10 11.83 8.89
C ASN A 25 14.62 10.43 9.26
N ASP A 26 13.76 9.41 9.14
CA ASP A 26 14.14 8.02 9.38
C ASP A 26 14.48 7.41 8.01
N GLU A 27 15.76 7.14 7.80
CA GLU A 27 16.23 6.37 6.66
C GLU A 27 15.47 5.04 6.64
N GLY A 28 14.75 4.75 5.55
CA GLY A 28 13.71 3.74 5.37
C GLY A 28 14.05 2.29 5.75
N GLY A 29 14.41 2.04 7.01
CA GLY A 29 14.74 0.74 7.55
C GLY A 29 13.61 0.08 8.33
N MET A 30 13.72 -1.25 8.55
CA MET A 30 12.85 -2.02 9.43
C MET A 30 13.15 -1.66 10.88
N THR A 31 12.38 -0.74 11.45
CA THR A 31 12.45 -0.46 12.91
C THR A 31 11.80 -1.60 13.70
N LYS A 32 12.11 -1.68 15.01
CA LYS A 32 11.49 -2.65 15.91
C LYS A 32 9.96 -2.49 15.94
N GLU A 33 9.47 -1.27 15.88
CA GLU A 33 8.04 -0.95 15.86
C GLU A 33 7.36 -1.45 14.58
N LYS A 34 7.95 -1.23 13.42
CA LYS A 34 7.46 -1.73 12.13
C LYS A 34 7.42 -3.26 12.10
N LEU A 35 8.43 -3.92 12.72
CA LEU A 35 8.45 -5.38 12.81
C LEU A 35 7.32 -5.89 13.72
N LEU A 36 7.12 -5.29 14.89
CA LEU A 36 6.04 -5.65 15.80
C LEU A 36 4.65 -5.45 15.18
N SER A 37 4.45 -4.34 14.46
CA SER A 37 3.22 -4.08 13.72
C SER A 37 2.98 -5.14 12.64
N PHE A 38 4.01 -5.46 11.84
CA PHE A 38 3.95 -6.54 10.84
C PHE A 38 3.57 -7.88 11.45
N GLU A 39 4.20 -8.24 12.57
CA GLU A 39 3.90 -9.50 13.27
C GLU A 39 2.48 -9.55 13.83
N SER A 40 1.96 -8.42 14.34
CA SER A 40 0.59 -8.32 14.84
C SER A 40 -0.41 -8.56 13.73
N VAL A 41 -0.29 -7.82 12.63
CA VAL A 41 -1.18 -7.96 11.47
C VAL A 41 -1.13 -9.38 10.89
N CYS A 42 0.07 -9.98 10.77
CA CYS A 42 0.19 -11.35 10.30
C CYS A 42 -0.56 -12.33 11.22
N ARG A 43 -0.42 -12.20 12.54
CA ARG A 43 -1.11 -13.07 13.51
C ARG A 43 -2.62 -12.92 13.47
N GLU A 44 -3.13 -11.70 13.40
CA GLU A 44 -4.56 -11.39 13.31
C GLU A 44 -5.22 -12.04 12.10
N HIS A 45 -4.46 -12.16 10.99
CA HIS A 45 -4.94 -12.78 9.75
C HIS A 45 -4.51 -14.25 9.57
N GLY A 46 -3.95 -14.89 10.61
CA GLY A 46 -3.51 -16.29 10.55
C GLY A 46 -2.35 -16.52 9.57
N LEU A 47 -1.60 -15.48 9.22
CA LEU A 47 -0.49 -15.59 8.29
C LEU A 47 0.80 -15.98 9.03
N SER A 48 1.37 -17.13 8.70
CA SER A 48 2.64 -17.58 9.28
C SER A 48 3.78 -16.61 8.95
N ILE A 49 4.55 -16.23 9.96
CA ILE A 49 5.72 -15.37 9.81
C ILE A 49 6.91 -16.26 9.42
N THR A 50 7.40 -16.08 8.19
CA THR A 50 8.57 -16.81 7.68
C THR A 50 9.71 -15.86 7.38
N PRO A 51 10.99 -16.31 7.41
CA PRO A 51 12.12 -15.47 7.06
C PRO A 51 11.99 -14.79 5.68
N GLN A 52 11.44 -15.50 4.70
CA GLN A 52 11.20 -14.94 3.36
C GLN A 52 10.16 -13.80 3.38
N ARG A 53 9.05 -13.95 4.13
CA ARG A 53 8.04 -12.90 4.26
C ARG A 53 8.59 -11.65 4.95
N VAL A 54 9.39 -11.86 6.01
CA VAL A 54 10.08 -10.76 6.70
C VAL A 54 11.02 -10.02 5.75
N ALA A 55 11.81 -10.73 4.93
CA ALA A 55 12.71 -10.13 3.96
C ALA A 55 11.95 -9.35 2.88
N ILE A 56 10.87 -9.93 2.32
CA ILE A 56 10.01 -9.26 1.33
C ILE A 56 9.41 -7.98 1.92
N TYR A 57 8.93 -8.02 3.17
CA TYR A 57 8.37 -6.84 3.83
C TYR A 57 9.42 -5.76 4.09
N LYS A 58 10.63 -6.16 4.52
CA LYS A 58 11.77 -5.24 4.69
C LYS A 58 12.09 -4.48 3.39
N GLU A 59 12.22 -5.20 2.28
CA GLU A 59 12.50 -4.57 0.99
C GLU A 59 11.37 -3.68 0.52
N LEU A 60 10.12 -4.03 0.81
CA LEU A 60 8.97 -3.22 0.49
C LEU A 60 9.00 -1.88 1.21
N ILE A 61 9.14 -1.88 2.55
CA ILE A 61 9.12 -0.65 3.36
C ILE A 61 10.37 0.22 3.21
N SER A 62 11.48 -0.36 2.73
CA SER A 62 12.71 0.39 2.44
C SER A 62 12.66 1.11 1.10
N SER A 63 11.65 0.84 0.27
CA SER A 63 11.55 1.42 -1.07
C SER A 63 10.65 2.65 -1.07
N ALA A 64 11.22 3.80 -1.44
CA ALA A 64 10.47 5.04 -1.66
C ALA A 64 9.82 5.13 -3.07
N GLU A 65 10.00 4.10 -3.92
CA GLU A 65 9.65 4.19 -5.36
C GLU A 65 8.50 3.25 -5.78
N HIS A 66 7.66 2.83 -4.86
CA HIS A 66 6.55 1.89 -5.15
C HIS A 66 7.03 0.68 -5.96
N PRO A 67 7.77 -0.26 -5.35
CA PRO A 67 8.44 -1.32 -6.07
C PRO A 67 7.44 -2.30 -6.70
N SER A 68 7.80 -2.87 -7.85
CA SER A 68 7.12 -4.03 -8.43
C SER A 68 7.57 -5.33 -7.74
N ALA A 69 6.81 -6.41 -7.96
CA ALA A 69 7.25 -7.74 -7.50
C ALA A 69 8.63 -8.14 -8.05
N VAL A 70 8.94 -7.75 -9.29
CA VAL A 70 10.26 -7.99 -9.91
C VAL A 70 11.36 -7.22 -9.20
N THR A 71 11.09 -5.95 -8.83
CA THR A 71 12.05 -5.13 -8.09
C THR A 71 12.39 -5.74 -6.73
N ILE A 72 11.36 -6.15 -5.98
CA ILE A 72 11.54 -6.82 -4.68
C ILE A 72 12.23 -8.19 -4.85
N PHE A 73 11.82 -8.98 -5.84
CA PHE A 73 12.44 -10.27 -6.14
C PHE A 73 13.94 -10.14 -6.38
N ASN A 74 14.38 -9.17 -7.18
CA ASN A 74 15.81 -8.97 -7.49
C ASN A 74 16.64 -8.67 -6.23
N LYS A 75 16.07 -7.98 -5.25
CA LYS A 75 16.73 -7.71 -3.97
C LYS A 75 16.71 -8.93 -3.04
N VAL A 76 15.53 -9.54 -2.86
CA VAL A 76 15.36 -10.66 -1.91
C VAL A 76 16.13 -11.91 -2.33
N ARG A 77 16.30 -12.15 -3.63
CA ARG A 77 17.10 -13.30 -4.11
C ARG A 77 18.58 -13.23 -3.75
N GLU A 78 19.10 -12.07 -3.37
CA GLU A 78 20.46 -11.93 -2.85
C GLU A 78 20.63 -12.62 -1.49
N TYR A 79 19.54 -12.70 -0.71
CA TYR A 79 19.51 -13.37 0.61
C TYR A 79 18.93 -14.78 0.53
N PHE A 80 18.03 -15.03 -0.42
CA PHE A 80 17.31 -16.29 -0.61
C PHE A 80 17.41 -16.76 -2.07
N ALA A 81 18.53 -17.39 -2.42
CA ALA A 81 18.83 -17.82 -3.80
C ALA A 81 17.71 -18.67 -4.45
N ASN A 82 17.00 -19.45 -3.66
CA ASN A 82 15.93 -20.35 -4.13
C ASN A 82 14.52 -19.74 -4.12
N ILE A 83 14.38 -18.44 -3.84
CA ILE A 83 13.06 -17.79 -3.90
C ILE A 83 12.64 -17.62 -5.35
N SER A 84 11.34 -17.84 -5.63
CA SER A 84 10.78 -17.59 -6.96
C SER A 84 10.09 -16.22 -7.03
N LEU A 85 10.01 -15.65 -8.23
CA LEU A 85 9.23 -14.44 -8.48
C LEU A 85 7.75 -14.64 -8.12
N ASP A 86 7.19 -15.81 -8.36
CA ASP A 86 5.81 -16.15 -7.98
C ASP A 86 5.61 -16.09 -6.46
N THR A 87 6.57 -16.62 -5.69
CA THR A 87 6.52 -16.56 -4.22
C THR A 87 6.51 -15.10 -3.74
N VAL A 88 7.34 -14.23 -4.31
CA VAL A 88 7.38 -12.80 -3.97
C VAL A 88 6.06 -12.12 -4.34
N ASN A 89 5.58 -12.33 -5.56
CA ASN A 89 4.33 -11.73 -6.05
C ASN A 89 3.12 -12.15 -5.19
N ARG A 90 2.98 -13.46 -4.90
CA ARG A 90 1.90 -13.97 -4.04
C ARG A 90 1.97 -13.43 -2.62
N THR A 91 3.18 -13.28 -2.08
CA THR A 91 3.39 -12.69 -0.75
C THR A 91 2.97 -11.22 -0.72
N LEU A 92 3.37 -10.42 -1.72
CA LEU A 92 2.96 -9.01 -1.84
C LEU A 92 1.44 -8.85 -2.00
N LEU A 93 0.81 -9.72 -2.79
CA LEU A 93 -0.66 -9.74 -2.90
C LEU A 93 -1.33 -10.16 -1.59
N THR A 94 -0.70 -11.04 -0.81
CA THR A 94 -1.19 -11.38 0.52
C THR A 94 -1.06 -10.19 1.46
N PHE A 95 0.07 -9.47 1.44
CA PHE A 95 0.26 -8.24 2.22
C PHE A 95 -0.78 -7.18 1.88
N GLN A 96 -1.13 -7.01 0.60
CA GLN A 96 -2.19 -6.12 0.18
C GLN A 96 -3.55 -6.54 0.77
N LYS A 97 -3.88 -7.84 0.76
CA LYS A 97 -5.16 -8.35 1.30
C LYS A 97 -5.30 -8.14 2.80
N ILE A 98 -4.20 -8.22 3.56
CA ILE A 98 -4.21 -8.08 5.03
C ILE A 98 -3.84 -6.66 5.48
N GLY A 99 -3.80 -5.68 4.57
CA GLY A 99 -3.58 -4.28 4.91
C GLY A 99 -2.15 -3.90 5.29
N LEU A 100 -1.14 -4.66 4.84
CA LEU A 100 0.29 -4.32 5.00
C LEU A 100 0.86 -3.53 3.83
N ALA A 101 0.14 -3.44 2.73
CA ALA A 101 0.48 -2.66 1.55
C ALA A 101 -0.77 -2.28 0.77
N LYS A 102 -0.67 -1.23 -0.03
CA LYS A 102 -1.64 -0.88 -1.08
C LYS A 102 -1.08 -1.25 -2.45
N VAL A 103 -1.94 -1.42 -3.44
CA VAL A 103 -1.54 -1.50 -4.85
C VAL A 103 -1.84 -0.16 -5.49
N VAL A 104 -0.82 0.45 -6.09
CA VAL A 104 -0.99 1.62 -6.94
C VAL A 104 -1.39 1.11 -8.32
N GLU A 105 -2.63 1.35 -8.70
CA GLU A 105 -3.15 0.94 -10.01
C GLU A 105 -2.51 1.79 -11.12
N SER A 106 -2.05 1.12 -12.16
CA SER A 106 -1.57 1.75 -13.38
C SER A 106 -2.02 0.94 -14.58
N SER A 107 -2.52 1.63 -15.61
CA SER A 107 -2.99 0.98 -16.84
C SER A 107 -1.83 0.31 -17.57
N GLY A 108 -1.84 -1.04 -17.64
CA GLY A 108 -0.93 -1.82 -18.47
C GLY A 108 0.45 -2.12 -17.90
N ASP A 109 0.80 -1.60 -16.75
CA ASP A 109 2.10 -1.85 -16.10
C ASP A 109 2.03 -2.97 -15.04
N PRO A 110 3.17 -3.56 -14.67
CA PRO A 110 3.23 -4.44 -13.51
C PRO A 110 2.72 -3.72 -12.25
N LYS A 111 1.95 -4.42 -11.42
CA LYS A 111 1.47 -3.89 -10.15
C LYS A 111 2.62 -3.30 -9.34
N ARG A 112 2.40 -2.09 -8.82
CA ARG A 112 3.30 -1.39 -7.92
C ARG A 112 2.72 -1.46 -6.52
N PHE A 113 3.57 -1.71 -5.54
CA PHE A 113 3.17 -1.87 -4.15
C PHE A 113 3.64 -0.68 -3.32
N ASP A 114 2.73 -0.17 -2.50
CA ASP A 114 2.94 0.97 -1.63
C ASP A 114 2.78 0.54 -0.18
N PRO A 115 3.83 0.64 0.64
CA PRO A 115 3.77 0.39 2.07
C PRO A 115 3.14 1.53 2.87
N ASN A 116 2.94 2.71 2.25
CA ASN A 116 2.31 3.85 2.89
C ASN A 116 0.78 3.67 2.92
N LEU A 117 0.26 3.39 4.09
CA LEU A 117 -1.17 3.15 4.30
C LEU A 117 -1.97 4.43 4.59
N GLU A 118 -1.29 5.54 4.90
CA GLU A 118 -1.96 6.83 5.11
C GLU A 118 -2.64 7.30 3.82
N PRO A 119 -3.74 8.07 3.91
CA PRO A 119 -4.35 8.69 2.73
C PRO A 119 -3.37 9.65 2.03
N HIS A 120 -3.16 9.45 0.75
CA HIS A 120 -2.34 10.30 -0.11
C HIS A 120 -2.71 10.08 -1.58
N HIS A 121 -2.14 10.89 -2.45
CA HIS A 121 -2.38 10.87 -3.89
C HIS A 121 -1.09 10.54 -4.63
N HIS A 122 -1.21 10.15 -5.91
CA HIS A 122 -0.07 9.75 -6.72
C HIS A 122 0.05 10.59 -7.98
N PHE A 123 1.27 11.01 -8.31
CA PHE A 123 1.64 11.46 -9.63
C PHE A 123 2.47 10.38 -10.32
N ARG A 124 2.13 10.03 -11.56
CA ARG A 124 2.85 9.06 -12.38
C ARG A 124 3.46 9.73 -13.59
N CYS A 125 4.75 9.52 -13.80
CA CYS A 125 5.40 9.92 -15.05
C CYS A 125 5.10 8.88 -16.14
N ILE A 126 4.42 9.29 -17.19
CA ILE A 126 4.05 8.40 -18.32
C ILE A 126 5.24 7.96 -19.17
N ARG A 127 6.41 8.64 -19.06
CA ARG A 127 7.62 8.29 -19.82
C ARG A 127 8.54 7.31 -19.09
N CYS A 128 8.81 7.53 -17.78
CA CYS A 128 9.74 6.70 -17.02
C CYS A 128 9.08 5.83 -15.95
N GLY A 129 7.76 5.93 -15.76
CA GLY A 129 7.01 5.15 -14.78
C GLY A 129 7.26 5.54 -13.32
N LYS A 130 8.02 6.64 -13.06
CA LYS A 130 8.23 7.14 -11.69
C LYS A 130 6.90 7.52 -11.06
N ILE A 131 6.65 7.04 -9.85
CA ILE A 131 5.50 7.42 -9.02
C ILE A 131 6.01 8.33 -7.90
N VAL A 132 5.25 9.36 -7.58
CA VAL A 132 5.54 10.33 -6.52
C VAL A 132 4.28 10.52 -5.69
N ASP A 133 4.40 10.32 -4.38
CA ASP A 133 3.33 10.59 -3.43
C ASP A 133 3.21 12.08 -3.18
N PHE A 134 1.99 12.55 -3.02
CA PHE A 134 1.72 13.89 -2.58
C PHE A 134 0.43 13.97 -1.76
N LYS A 135 0.33 14.97 -0.89
CA LYS A 135 -0.88 15.27 -0.13
C LYS A 135 -1.47 16.59 -0.62
N SER A 136 -2.79 16.68 -0.72
CA SER A 136 -3.49 17.90 -1.16
C SER A 136 -4.83 18.04 -0.46
N LYS A 137 -4.95 19.04 0.40
CA LYS A 137 -6.21 19.34 1.09
C LYS A 137 -7.39 19.58 0.13
N SER A 138 -7.13 20.14 -1.05
CA SER A 138 -8.16 20.37 -2.07
C SER A 138 -8.67 19.07 -2.68
N TYR A 139 -7.81 18.06 -2.84
CA TYR A 139 -8.20 16.75 -3.36
C TYR A 139 -8.82 15.89 -2.26
N ASP A 140 -8.34 15.99 -1.03
CA ASP A 140 -8.98 15.35 0.13
C ASP A 140 -10.43 15.82 0.30
N GLY A 141 -10.68 17.11 0.04
CA GLY A 141 -11.98 17.77 0.12
C GLY A 141 -12.90 17.59 -1.09
N LEU A 142 -12.52 16.83 -2.12
CA LEU A 142 -13.40 16.56 -3.25
C LEU A 142 -14.74 15.97 -2.82
N GLU A 143 -15.83 16.58 -3.25
CA GLU A 143 -17.18 16.08 -2.99
C GLU A 143 -17.42 14.77 -3.74
N ILE A 144 -18.13 13.86 -3.10
CA ILE A 144 -18.61 12.63 -3.75
C ILE A 144 -19.84 12.99 -4.55
N PRO A 145 -19.88 12.66 -5.86
CA PRO A 145 -21.08 12.90 -6.68
C PRO A 145 -22.31 12.23 -6.06
N PRO A 146 -23.49 12.92 -6.03
CA PRO A 146 -24.71 12.38 -5.43
C PRO A 146 -25.14 11.01 -5.98
N GLU A 147 -24.82 10.72 -7.23
CA GLU A 147 -25.09 9.44 -7.89
C GLU A 147 -24.35 8.28 -7.24
N LEU A 148 -23.20 8.56 -6.61
CA LEU A 148 -22.41 7.57 -5.87
C LEU A 148 -22.77 7.58 -4.40
N ASP A 149 -22.87 8.75 -3.77
CA ASP A 149 -23.08 8.90 -2.32
C ASP A 149 -24.42 8.26 -1.86
N ASN A 150 -25.46 8.38 -2.68
CA ASN A 150 -26.77 7.79 -2.38
C ASN A 150 -26.86 6.26 -2.60
N LYS A 151 -25.90 5.63 -3.24
CA LYS A 151 -25.97 4.22 -3.64
C LYS A 151 -24.82 3.37 -3.12
N PHE A 152 -23.70 3.98 -2.78
CA PHE A 152 -22.45 3.28 -2.46
C PHE A 152 -21.83 3.83 -1.18
N VAL A 153 -21.09 2.98 -0.47
CA VAL A 153 -20.23 3.41 0.63
C VAL A 153 -18.85 3.67 0.06
N VAL A 154 -18.44 4.94 -0.03
CA VAL A 154 -17.11 5.32 -0.51
C VAL A 154 -16.12 5.18 0.64
N MET A 155 -15.18 4.26 0.54
CA MET A 155 -14.20 3.98 1.58
C MET A 155 -12.95 4.87 1.49
N GLU A 156 -12.54 5.26 0.29
CA GLU A 156 -11.34 6.05 0.06
C GLU A 156 -11.47 6.88 -1.22
N LYS A 157 -10.82 8.05 -1.23
CA LYS A 157 -10.67 8.91 -2.41
C LYS A 157 -9.20 9.06 -2.72
N ILE A 158 -8.78 8.65 -3.92
CA ILE A 158 -7.40 8.78 -4.38
C ILE A 158 -7.40 9.49 -5.73
N VAL A 159 -6.57 10.53 -5.87
CA VAL A 159 -6.36 11.22 -7.14
C VAL A 159 -5.06 10.72 -7.76
N HIS A 160 -5.14 10.27 -9.01
CA HIS A 160 -3.98 9.90 -9.81
C HIS A 160 -3.75 10.97 -10.89
N LEU A 161 -2.60 11.62 -10.84
CA LEU A 161 -2.17 12.57 -11.87
C LEU A 161 -1.14 11.89 -12.77
N GLU A 162 -1.28 12.07 -14.07
CA GLU A 162 -0.32 11.58 -15.06
C GLU A 162 0.30 12.74 -15.84
N GLY A 163 1.59 12.61 -16.16
CA GLY A 163 2.31 13.64 -16.88
C GLY A 163 3.80 13.31 -17.03
N PHE A 164 4.65 14.31 -17.16
CA PHE A 164 6.10 14.15 -17.23
C PHE A 164 6.76 14.65 -15.95
N CYS A 165 7.64 13.85 -15.35
CA CYS A 165 8.45 14.29 -14.22
C CYS A 165 9.50 15.36 -14.67
N ASP A 166 10.16 15.97 -13.71
CA ASP A 166 11.21 16.97 -13.89
C ASP A 166 12.26 16.54 -14.91
N LYS A 167 12.76 15.29 -14.80
CA LYS A 167 13.77 14.71 -15.71
C LYS A 167 13.25 14.40 -17.11
N CYS A 168 11.96 14.12 -17.24
CA CYS A 168 11.36 13.73 -18.52
C CYS A 168 10.72 14.89 -19.27
N ARG A 169 10.36 15.97 -18.58
CA ARG A 169 9.77 17.18 -19.19
C ARG A 169 10.73 17.93 -20.09
N ALA A 170 12.03 17.90 -19.75
CA ALA A 170 13.09 18.64 -20.45
C ALA A 170 13.70 17.90 -21.66
N ARG A 171 13.12 16.75 -22.06
CA ARG A 171 13.61 15.93 -23.19
C ARG A 171 12.66 15.91 -24.36
#